data_ba8c59b4ca6505c4442fe65a4f2e7b0c
#
_entry.id   ba8c59b4ca6505c4442fe65a4f2e7b0c
#
_cell.length_a   1.000
_cell.length_b   1.000
_cell.length_c   1.000
_cell.angle_alpha   90.00
_cell.angle_beta   90.00
_cell.angle_gamma   90.00
#
_symmetry.space_group_name_H-M   'P 1'
#
loop_
_entity.id
_entity.type
_entity.pdbx_description
1 polymer ?
#
loop_
_entity_poly.entity_id
_entity_poly.type
_entity_poly.pdbx_seq_one_letter_code
_entity_poly.pdbx_strand_id
1 'polypeptide(L)'
;MDFRLSYKLFGLPLGSAPVVLVNHSLTGDADVTGENGWWSELIGDGKVIDTQQYTILAFNFPGNGADNDVIETYNHLVLRDVANLFKEALVHLGIDRLYAAIGGSIGGALVWEMGASFPDLIENLIPIACDWKTSDWVLANTL
;
A
#
# COMPACT_ATOMS: atom_id res chain seq x y z
N MET A 1 -19.92 -4.24 -6.09
CA MET A 1 -19.34 -5.12 -5.05
C MET A 1 -18.85 -4.20 -3.95
N ASP A 2 -19.40 -4.28 -2.74
CA ASP A 2 -18.98 -3.43 -1.64
C ASP A 2 -17.82 -4.12 -0.94
N PHE A 3 -16.63 -3.51 -1.02
CA PHE A 3 -15.47 -3.95 -0.26
C PHE A 3 -15.34 -3.13 1.01
N ARG A 4 -15.06 -3.81 2.12
CA ARG A 4 -14.60 -3.15 3.32
C ARG A 4 -13.08 -3.00 3.21
N LEU A 5 -12.59 -1.76 3.25
CA LEU A 5 -11.17 -1.47 3.21
C LEU A 5 -10.76 -0.89 4.56
N SER A 6 -10.01 -1.64 5.33
CA SER A 6 -9.40 -1.14 6.56
C SER A 6 -8.04 -0.50 6.30
N TYR A 7 -7.65 0.40 7.17
CA TYR A 7 -6.38 1.09 7.11
C TYR A 7 -5.85 1.45 8.50
N LYS A 8 -4.57 1.74 8.56
CA LYS A 8 -3.92 2.30 9.75
C LYS A 8 -3.17 3.59 9.38
N LEU A 9 -3.13 4.49 10.35
CA LEU A 9 -2.39 5.74 10.29
C LEU A 9 -1.35 5.76 11.40
N PHE A 10 -0.14 6.19 11.06
CA PHE A 10 0.96 6.36 12.00
C PHE A 10 1.64 7.71 11.76
N GLY A 11 2.41 8.17 12.75
CA GLY A 11 3.13 9.41 12.66
C GLY A 11 2.25 10.64 12.86
N LEU A 12 2.44 11.67 12.04
CA LEU A 12 1.72 12.93 12.17
C LEU A 12 0.25 12.80 11.76
N PRO A 13 -0.65 13.60 12.36
CA PRO A 13 -2.06 13.57 12.01
C PRO A 13 -2.31 13.83 10.52
N LEU A 14 -3.33 13.19 9.97
CA LEU A 14 -3.74 13.40 8.58
C LEU A 14 -4.07 14.88 8.34
N GLY A 15 -3.57 15.43 7.24
CA GLY A 15 -3.71 16.83 6.88
C GLY A 15 -2.65 17.76 7.49
N SER A 16 -1.78 17.28 8.39
CA SER A 16 -0.73 18.10 9.00
C SER A 16 0.66 17.89 8.38
N ALA A 17 0.85 16.86 7.59
CA ALA A 17 2.14 16.50 6.99
C ALA A 17 1.96 15.80 5.64
N PRO A 18 3.04 15.70 4.83
CA PRO A 18 3.00 14.90 3.61
C PRO A 18 2.69 13.43 3.92
N VAL A 19 1.90 12.80 3.05
CA VAL A 19 1.43 11.42 3.23
C VAL A 19 2.33 10.45 2.48
N VAL A 20 2.81 9.43 3.18
CA VAL A 20 3.51 8.26 2.60
C VAL A 20 2.57 7.07 2.68
N LEU A 21 2.20 6.52 1.53
CA LEU A 21 1.44 5.28 1.43
C LEU A 21 2.40 4.08 1.46
N VAL A 22 2.14 3.15 2.37
CA VAL A 22 2.92 1.92 2.52
C VAL A 22 2.06 0.72 2.14
N ASN A 23 2.45 0.03 1.08
CA ASN A 23 1.77 -1.16 0.58
C ASN A 23 2.49 -2.41 1.07
N HIS A 24 1.77 -3.27 1.78
CA HIS A 24 2.32 -4.52 2.32
C HIS A 24 2.52 -5.60 1.24
N SER A 25 3.31 -6.62 1.55
CA SER A 25 3.49 -7.81 0.71
C SER A 25 2.29 -8.76 0.86
N LEU A 26 2.29 -9.87 0.07
CA LEU A 26 1.16 -10.82 0.04
C LEU A 26 0.75 -11.33 1.44
N THR A 27 1.70 -11.57 2.32
CA THR A 27 1.48 -12.11 3.67
C THR A 27 1.49 -11.03 4.77
N GLY A 28 1.53 -9.76 4.37
CA GLY A 28 1.56 -8.64 5.29
C GLY A 28 0.17 -8.08 5.58
N ASP A 29 0.17 -7.01 6.37
CA ASP A 29 -1.01 -6.25 6.74
C ASP A 29 -0.65 -4.77 6.92
N ALA A 30 -1.62 -3.97 7.38
CA ALA A 30 -1.44 -2.54 7.62
C ALA A 30 -0.59 -2.20 8.87
N ASP A 31 -0.12 -3.19 9.64
CA ASP A 31 0.79 -2.96 10.77
C ASP A 31 2.24 -2.77 10.29
N VAL A 32 2.51 -1.64 9.67
CA VAL A 32 3.80 -1.38 9.01
C VAL A 32 4.88 -0.86 9.95
N THR A 33 4.50 -0.30 11.11
CA THR A 33 5.43 0.25 12.11
C THR A 33 4.87 0.12 13.53
N GLY A 34 5.68 0.46 14.54
CA GLY A 34 5.35 0.29 15.93
C GLY A 34 5.88 -1.05 16.47
N GLU A 35 5.40 -1.46 17.65
CA GLU A 35 5.92 -2.64 18.38
C GLU A 35 5.83 -3.94 17.55
N ASN A 36 4.74 -4.10 16.80
CA ASN A 36 4.48 -5.28 15.97
C ASN A 36 4.62 -5.02 14.47
N GLY A 37 5.10 -3.83 14.08
CA GLY A 37 5.20 -3.44 12.70
C GLY A 37 6.29 -4.22 11.96
N TRP A 38 5.91 -4.82 10.81
CA TRP A 38 6.84 -5.64 10.03
C TRP A 38 7.95 -4.83 9.31
N TRP A 39 7.81 -3.48 9.23
CA TRP A 39 8.82 -2.58 8.68
C TRP A 39 9.34 -1.54 9.69
N SER A 40 9.26 -1.82 10.97
CA SER A 40 9.71 -0.93 12.05
C SER A 40 11.19 -0.56 11.97
N GLU A 41 12.02 -1.34 11.28
CA GLU A 41 13.42 -0.98 11.00
C GLU A 41 13.55 0.18 10.00
N LEU A 42 12.59 0.34 9.10
CA LEU A 42 12.57 1.37 8.05
C LEU A 42 11.69 2.56 8.43
N ILE A 43 10.57 2.31 9.11
CA ILE A 43 9.51 3.28 9.41
C ILE A 43 9.43 3.47 10.92
N GLY A 44 9.58 4.69 11.40
CA GLY A 44 9.51 5.00 12.82
C GLY A 44 10.12 6.34 13.15
N ASP A 45 10.17 6.65 14.43
CA ASP A 45 10.80 7.88 14.95
C ASP A 45 12.31 7.89 14.62
N GLY A 46 12.76 8.90 13.88
CA GLY A 46 14.14 9.05 13.43
C GLY A 46 14.61 7.98 12.46
N LYS A 47 13.72 7.20 11.86
CA LYS A 47 14.03 6.19 10.84
C LYS A 47 14.06 6.83 9.45
N VAL A 48 14.35 6.02 8.42
CA VAL A 48 14.39 6.49 7.01
C VAL A 48 13.07 7.10 6.57
N ILE A 49 11.96 6.47 6.95
CA ILE A 49 10.62 7.06 6.83
C ILE A 49 10.21 7.50 8.23
N ASP A 50 10.45 8.77 8.51
CA ASP A 50 10.34 9.34 9.85
C ASP A 50 8.90 9.69 10.19
N THR A 51 8.37 9.04 11.21
CA THR A 51 7.02 9.31 11.72
C THR A 51 6.86 10.69 12.37
N GLN A 52 7.96 11.41 12.63
CA GLN A 52 7.93 12.81 13.06
C GLN A 52 7.84 13.81 11.90
N GLN A 53 7.99 13.36 10.66
CA GLN A 53 7.95 14.22 9.47
C GLN A 53 6.79 13.90 8.53
N TYR A 54 6.29 12.67 8.58
CA TYR A 54 5.25 12.18 7.65
C TYR A 54 4.02 11.64 8.37
N THR A 55 2.91 11.70 7.67
CA THR A 55 1.75 10.85 7.94
C THR A 55 1.94 9.55 7.16
N ILE A 56 1.97 8.41 7.85
CA ILE A 56 2.09 7.10 7.23
C ILE A 56 0.70 6.49 7.13
N LEU A 57 0.30 6.14 5.92
CA LEU A 57 -0.96 5.46 5.65
C LEU A 57 -0.67 4.06 5.11
N ALA A 58 -1.34 3.06 5.66
CA ALA A 58 -1.30 1.70 5.15
C ALA A 58 -2.71 1.13 5.07
N PHE A 59 -3.09 0.63 3.89
CA PHE A 59 -4.33 -0.11 3.71
C PHE A 59 -4.07 -1.61 3.82
N ASN A 60 -5.05 -2.36 4.31
CA ASN A 60 -5.08 -3.80 4.12
C ASN A 60 -5.54 -4.12 2.68
N PHE A 61 -4.86 -5.06 2.03
CA PHE A 61 -5.35 -5.53 0.72
C PHE A 61 -6.66 -6.29 0.92
N PRO A 62 -7.65 -6.07 0.04
CA PRO A 62 -8.90 -6.81 0.10
C PRO A 62 -8.64 -8.32 0.14
N GLY A 63 -9.23 -9.01 1.10
CA GLY A 63 -9.11 -10.46 1.25
C GLY A 63 -7.81 -10.96 1.89
N ASN A 64 -6.96 -10.08 2.47
CA ASN A 64 -5.77 -10.51 3.21
C ASN A 64 -6.07 -11.16 4.57
N GLY A 65 -7.34 -11.21 4.98
CA GLY A 65 -7.78 -11.81 6.22
C GLY A 65 -7.72 -10.90 7.45
N ALA A 66 -7.12 -9.71 7.37
CA ALA A 66 -7.01 -8.79 8.49
C ALA A 66 -8.38 -8.32 9.01
N ASP A 67 -9.35 -8.19 8.12
CA ASP A 67 -10.72 -7.74 8.42
C ASP A 67 -11.71 -8.90 8.63
N ASN A 68 -11.24 -10.13 8.65
CA ASN A 68 -12.05 -11.36 8.63
C ASN A 68 -13.00 -11.45 7.41
N ASP A 69 -12.74 -10.67 6.37
CA ASP A 69 -13.51 -10.70 5.14
C ASP A 69 -12.94 -11.77 4.19
N VAL A 70 -13.81 -12.64 3.72
CA VAL A 70 -13.47 -13.64 2.70
C VAL A 70 -14.04 -13.19 1.37
N ILE A 71 -13.18 -13.04 0.38
CA ILE A 71 -13.59 -12.73 -0.98
C ILE A 71 -13.72 -14.04 -1.77
N GLU A 72 -14.95 -14.51 -1.96
CA GLU A 72 -15.22 -15.77 -2.69
C GLU A 72 -14.79 -15.71 -4.16
N THR A 73 -14.79 -14.52 -4.75
CA THR A 73 -14.47 -14.28 -6.17
C THR A 73 -13.11 -13.59 -6.35
N TYR A 74 -12.14 -13.88 -5.47
CA TYR A 74 -10.81 -13.26 -5.48
C TYR A 74 -10.06 -13.41 -6.80
N ASN A 75 -10.31 -14.47 -7.55
CA ASN A 75 -9.72 -14.76 -8.86
C ASN A 75 -10.12 -13.76 -9.97
N HIS A 76 -11.12 -12.91 -9.72
CA HIS A 76 -11.51 -11.82 -10.59
C HIS A 76 -10.89 -10.48 -10.19
N LEU A 77 -10.23 -10.40 -9.04
CA LEU A 77 -9.62 -9.18 -8.54
C LEU A 77 -8.19 -9.06 -9.09
N VAL A 78 -7.92 -8.00 -9.83
CA VAL A 78 -6.58 -7.70 -10.33
C VAL A 78 -6.01 -6.45 -9.63
N LEU A 79 -4.68 -6.22 -9.74
CA LEU A 79 -4.04 -5.09 -9.06
C LEU A 79 -4.64 -3.73 -9.44
N ARG A 80 -5.15 -3.58 -10.65
CA ARG A 80 -5.86 -2.37 -11.08
C ARG A 80 -7.13 -2.10 -10.27
N ASP A 81 -7.85 -3.14 -9.91
CA ASP A 81 -9.05 -3.00 -9.07
C ASP A 81 -8.66 -2.55 -7.66
N VAL A 82 -7.57 -3.10 -7.13
CA VAL A 82 -7.00 -2.66 -5.84
C VAL A 82 -6.51 -1.21 -5.91
N ALA A 83 -5.85 -0.82 -7.00
CA ALA A 83 -5.41 0.56 -7.21
C ALA A 83 -6.57 1.54 -7.27
N ASN A 84 -7.66 1.19 -7.98
CA ASN A 84 -8.88 1.99 -8.03
C ASN A 84 -9.52 2.12 -6.64
N LEU A 85 -9.63 1.02 -5.91
CA LEU A 85 -10.18 1.00 -4.56
C LEU A 85 -9.37 1.88 -3.60
N PHE A 86 -8.03 1.80 -3.67
CA PHE A 86 -7.15 2.67 -2.87
C PHE A 86 -7.32 4.13 -3.27
N LYS A 87 -7.45 4.43 -4.58
CA LYS A 87 -7.71 5.80 -5.05
C LYS A 87 -9.03 6.35 -4.50
N GLU A 88 -10.10 5.57 -4.51
CA GLU A 88 -11.39 5.96 -3.93
C GLU A 88 -11.28 6.22 -2.43
N ALA A 89 -10.55 5.35 -1.70
CA ALA A 89 -10.32 5.51 -0.27
C ALA A 89 -9.50 6.77 0.04
N LEU A 90 -8.48 7.09 -0.76
CA LEU A 90 -7.72 8.33 -0.63
C LEU A 90 -8.61 9.56 -0.80
N VAL A 91 -9.49 9.57 -1.81
CA VAL A 91 -10.46 10.66 -1.99
C VAL A 91 -11.39 10.79 -0.78
N HIS A 92 -11.86 9.66 -0.25
CA HIS A 92 -12.73 9.65 0.94
C HIS A 92 -12.02 10.19 2.19
N LEU A 93 -10.71 9.96 2.30
CA LEU A 93 -9.85 10.50 3.37
C LEU A 93 -9.42 11.97 3.13
N GLY A 94 -9.82 12.57 2.00
CA GLY A 94 -9.42 13.94 1.63
C GLY A 94 -7.95 14.05 1.21
N ILE A 95 -7.36 12.95 0.71
CA ILE A 95 -5.98 12.92 0.26
C ILE A 95 -5.94 13.04 -1.27
N ASP A 96 -5.57 14.21 -1.76
CA ASP A 96 -5.49 14.47 -3.20
C ASP A 96 -4.14 14.07 -3.80
N ARG A 97 -3.10 14.03 -2.99
CA ARG A 97 -1.72 13.73 -3.41
C ARG A 97 -0.95 12.97 -2.32
N LEU A 98 -0.14 12.04 -2.76
CA LEU A 98 0.81 11.30 -1.94
C LEU A 98 2.23 11.83 -2.20
N TYR A 99 2.99 12.11 -1.14
CA TYR A 99 4.41 12.41 -1.25
C TYR A 99 5.20 11.22 -1.77
N ALA A 100 4.89 10.04 -1.26
CA ALA A 100 5.48 8.80 -1.74
C ALA A 100 4.50 7.64 -1.61
N ALA A 101 4.68 6.64 -2.47
CA ALA A 101 4.15 5.29 -2.27
C ALA A 101 5.30 4.29 -2.31
N ILE A 102 5.40 3.46 -1.27
CA ILE A 102 6.42 2.44 -1.13
C ILE A 102 5.77 1.09 -0.91
N GLY A 103 6.33 0.04 -1.51
CA GLY A 103 5.83 -1.31 -1.31
C GLY A 103 6.83 -2.37 -1.76
N GLY A 104 6.79 -3.52 -1.10
CA GLY A 104 7.60 -4.68 -1.45
C GLY A 104 6.80 -5.77 -2.16
N SER A 105 7.41 -6.47 -3.12
CA SER A 105 6.78 -7.58 -3.84
C SER A 105 5.44 -7.14 -4.49
N ILE A 106 4.31 -7.78 -4.18
CA ILE A 106 2.98 -7.37 -4.69
C ILE A 106 2.63 -5.93 -4.30
N GLY A 107 3.08 -5.45 -3.12
CA GLY A 107 2.92 -4.06 -2.72
C GLY A 107 3.68 -3.09 -3.62
N GLY A 108 4.87 -3.49 -4.10
CA GLY A 108 5.63 -2.73 -5.08
C GLY A 108 5.00 -2.77 -6.48
N ALA A 109 4.43 -3.91 -6.88
CA ALA A 109 3.66 -4.01 -8.12
C ALA A 109 2.42 -3.09 -8.09
N LEU A 110 1.77 -2.95 -6.92
CA LEU A 110 0.69 -1.99 -6.74
C LEU A 110 1.18 -0.53 -6.83
N VAL A 111 2.39 -0.21 -6.33
CA VAL A 111 3.00 1.11 -6.53
C VAL A 111 3.14 1.44 -8.01
N TRP A 112 3.61 0.49 -8.84
CA TRP A 112 3.68 0.63 -10.30
C TRP A 112 2.30 0.83 -10.92
N GLU A 113 1.32 0.02 -10.54
CA GLU A 113 -0.04 0.10 -11.08
C GLU A 113 -0.69 1.45 -10.74
N MET A 114 -0.54 1.92 -9.50
CA MET A 114 -1.06 3.23 -9.07
C MET A 114 -0.38 4.38 -9.82
N GLY A 115 0.95 4.33 -9.98
CA GLY A 115 1.70 5.35 -10.71
C GLY A 115 1.31 5.42 -12.19
N ALA A 116 1.07 4.27 -12.81
CA ALA A 116 0.64 4.21 -14.22
C ALA A 116 -0.82 4.65 -14.40
N SER A 117 -1.69 4.28 -13.47
CA SER A 117 -3.13 4.61 -13.55
C SER A 117 -3.44 6.04 -13.13
N PHE A 118 -2.65 6.61 -12.22
CA PHE A 118 -2.87 7.93 -11.62
C PHE A 118 -1.58 8.75 -11.57
N PRO A 119 -1.06 9.22 -12.72
CA PRO A 119 0.28 9.82 -12.82
C PRO A 119 0.49 11.08 -11.97
N ASP A 120 -0.59 11.80 -11.65
CA ASP A 120 -0.53 13.02 -10.83
C ASP A 120 -0.76 12.78 -9.33
N LEU A 121 -1.05 11.53 -8.94
CA LEU A 121 -1.39 11.19 -7.56
C LEU A 121 -0.17 11.09 -6.67
N ILE A 122 0.93 10.53 -7.16
CA ILE A 122 2.10 10.12 -6.38
C ILE A 122 3.33 10.84 -6.88
N GLU A 123 4.02 11.55 -5.98
CA GLU A 123 5.22 12.29 -6.32
C GLU A 123 6.46 11.39 -6.46
N ASN A 124 6.59 10.41 -5.57
CA ASN A 124 7.73 9.49 -5.53
C ASN A 124 7.25 8.04 -5.49
N LEU A 125 7.60 7.26 -6.51
CA LEU A 125 7.31 5.83 -6.57
C LEU A 125 8.52 5.04 -6.07
N ILE A 126 8.33 4.19 -5.06
CA ILE A 126 9.40 3.38 -4.44
C ILE A 126 8.98 1.90 -4.45
N PRO A 127 8.95 1.26 -5.64
CA PRO A 127 8.68 -0.15 -5.76
C PRO A 127 9.93 -0.97 -5.41
N ILE A 128 9.80 -1.96 -4.51
CA ILE A 128 10.93 -2.76 -4.01
C ILE A 128 10.68 -4.23 -4.33
N ALA A 129 11.72 -4.91 -4.80
CA ALA A 129 11.71 -6.35 -5.10
C ALA A 129 10.51 -6.79 -5.96
N CYS A 130 10.20 -6.01 -6.98
CA CYS A 130 9.14 -6.27 -7.94
C CYS A 130 9.50 -5.70 -9.30
N ASP A 131 8.77 -6.13 -10.32
CA ASP A 131 8.90 -5.65 -11.68
C ASP A 131 7.58 -5.03 -12.15
N TRP A 132 7.64 -4.18 -13.17
CA TRP A 132 6.45 -3.61 -13.82
C TRP A 132 5.66 -4.66 -14.62
N LYS A 133 6.31 -5.78 -14.95
CA LYS A 133 5.74 -6.94 -15.62
C LYS A 133 6.31 -8.21 -15.01
N THR A 134 5.43 -9.13 -14.62
CA THR A 134 5.84 -10.44 -14.11
C THR A 134 6.65 -11.20 -15.16
N SER A 135 7.88 -11.57 -14.82
CA SER A 135 8.73 -12.36 -15.70
C SER A 135 8.30 -13.83 -15.75
N ASP A 136 8.64 -14.52 -16.84
CA ASP A 136 8.38 -15.96 -16.99
C ASP A 136 9.05 -16.77 -15.86
N TRP A 137 10.20 -16.30 -15.36
CA TRP A 137 10.88 -16.93 -14.22
C TRP A 137 10.05 -16.85 -12.93
N VAL A 138 9.46 -15.69 -12.63
CA VAL A 138 8.58 -15.53 -11.45
C VAL A 138 7.34 -16.38 -11.62
N LEU A 139 6.71 -16.37 -12.80
CA LEU A 139 5.54 -17.20 -13.09
C LEU A 139 5.85 -18.69 -12.89
N ALA A 140 6.99 -19.17 -13.39
CA ALA A 140 7.39 -20.57 -13.25
C ALA A 140 7.66 -21.00 -11.80
N ASN A 141 7.96 -20.07 -10.92
CA ASN A 141 8.21 -20.36 -9.49
C ASN A 141 6.98 -20.14 -8.59
N THR A 142 5.87 -19.62 -9.13
CA THR A 142 4.63 -19.37 -8.38
C THR A 142 3.47 -20.28 -8.77
N LEU A 143 3.64 -21.09 -9.83
CA LEU A 143 2.71 -22.13 -10.27
C LEU A 143 3.10 -23.49 -9.70
#